data_1a0a7a8cc68b2f956a336ea4ed6d6cc7
#
_entry.id   1a0a7a8cc68b2f956a336ea4ed6d6cc7
#
_cell.length_a   1.000
_cell.length_b   1.000
_cell.length_c   1.000
_cell.angle_alpha   90.00
_cell.angle_beta   90.00
_cell.angle_gamma   90.00
#
_symmetry.space_group_name_H-M   'P 1'
#
loop_
_entity.id
_entity.type
_entity.pdbx_description
1 polymer ?
#
loop_
_entity_poly.entity_id
_entity_poly.type
_entity_poly.pdbx_seq_one_letter_code
_entity_poly.pdbx_strand_id
1 'polypeptide(L)'
;MKTKRLLLPLLVILSMFTGCCDDDPNPVPDGTPITVTESELKEAFYYTFPLMIMDATESVETNAETFVPGIPRAPVNQLNHAVKMADASSKSVVTPNVDTYYSRLWLDMNEEPVVFEFPDVKDRFCNVQVLDAWTNTTKLITDGGTYVFAKKGQKVAVPSGATLVEMPTTMGWCIVRVLNKGEGDYENVKKIQDAMKAYPLSAYGNAGYVAPKGTYDAAKDVNPVMKCMSMPLEEYFAKANSLMEKNSPLSFDTEIIDRLKKLGVGPGLDLEHIENGAEMFDKIKASFKTEAVAIAATYKKDIGGIWSYFKEPIGDFGKAYDYRAAV
;
A
#
# COMPACT_ATOMS: atom_id res chain seq x y z
N MET A 1 -17.84 -71.51 -44.62
CA MET A 1 -18.92 -70.51 -44.50
C MET A 1 -18.38 -69.13 -44.76
N LYS A 2 -18.89 -68.51 -45.82
CA LYS A 2 -18.37 -67.25 -46.38
C LYS A 2 -19.15 -66.11 -45.77
N THR A 3 -18.48 -65.17 -45.03
CA THR A 3 -19.06 -63.91 -44.53
C THR A 3 -18.77 -62.78 -45.49
N LYS A 4 -19.80 -62.21 -46.09
CA LYS A 4 -19.77 -61.09 -47.00
C LYS A 4 -19.57 -59.81 -46.21
N ARG A 5 -18.57 -59.02 -46.58
CA ARG A 5 -18.39 -57.60 -46.10
C ARG A 5 -19.29 -56.68 -46.94
N LEU A 6 -20.15 -55.99 -46.29
CA LEU A 6 -20.98 -54.95 -46.89
C LEU A 6 -20.25 -53.58 -46.68
N LEU A 7 -19.86 -52.89 -47.78
CA LEU A 7 -19.33 -51.55 -47.81
C LEU A 7 -20.50 -50.58 -47.91
N LEU A 8 -20.61 -49.66 -46.93
CA LEU A 8 -21.54 -48.54 -46.96
C LEU A 8 -20.77 -47.30 -47.36
N PRO A 9 -21.21 -46.47 -48.29
CA PRO A 9 -20.52 -45.23 -48.63
C PRO A 9 -20.84 -44.14 -47.62
N LEU A 10 -19.78 -43.43 -47.16
CA LEU A 10 -19.85 -42.28 -46.26
C LEU A 10 -20.28 -41.04 -47.07
N LEU A 11 -21.49 -40.58 -46.81
CA LEU A 11 -22.01 -39.35 -47.40
C LEU A 11 -21.50 -38.18 -46.54
N VAL A 12 -20.58 -37.37 -47.09
CA VAL A 12 -20.10 -36.12 -46.43
C VAL A 12 -21.14 -35.03 -46.73
N ILE A 13 -21.89 -34.65 -45.69
CA ILE A 13 -22.76 -33.46 -45.75
C ILE A 13 -21.91 -32.24 -45.31
N LEU A 14 -21.58 -31.40 -46.28
CA LEU A 14 -20.93 -30.09 -46.03
C LEU A 14 -22.03 -29.09 -45.61
N SER A 15 -22.24 -28.92 -44.30
CA SER A 15 -23.11 -27.90 -43.79
C SER A 15 -22.33 -26.58 -43.73
N MET A 16 -22.66 -25.63 -44.63
CA MET A 16 -22.27 -24.24 -44.55
C MET A 16 -23.01 -23.59 -43.39
N PHE A 17 -22.31 -23.33 -42.30
CA PHE A 17 -22.76 -22.39 -41.28
C PHE A 17 -22.40 -20.99 -41.74
N THR A 18 -23.39 -20.21 -42.17
CA THR A 18 -23.31 -18.77 -42.23
C THR A 18 -23.44 -18.27 -40.79
N GLY A 19 -22.33 -18.05 -40.10
CA GLY A 19 -22.32 -17.31 -38.84
C GLY A 19 -22.49 -15.83 -39.13
N CYS A 20 -23.50 -15.21 -38.57
CA CYS A 20 -23.56 -13.75 -38.42
C CYS A 20 -22.33 -13.31 -37.66
N CYS A 21 -21.55 -12.42 -38.24
CA CYS A 21 -20.55 -11.66 -37.53
C CYS A 21 -21.30 -10.62 -36.68
N ASP A 22 -21.31 -10.81 -35.38
CA ASP A 22 -21.44 -9.70 -34.47
C ASP A 22 -20.15 -8.88 -34.60
N ASP A 23 -20.30 -7.61 -34.92
CA ASP A 23 -19.19 -6.64 -34.98
C ASP A 23 -18.68 -6.41 -33.55
N ASP A 24 -17.83 -7.30 -33.06
CA ASP A 24 -16.92 -6.99 -31.96
C ASP A 24 -15.92 -5.95 -32.48
N PRO A 25 -15.75 -4.82 -31.78
CA PRO A 25 -14.73 -3.85 -32.16
C PRO A 25 -13.39 -4.59 -32.19
N ASN A 26 -12.76 -4.62 -33.35
CA ASN A 26 -11.50 -5.28 -33.64
C ASN A 26 -10.58 -5.22 -32.41
N PRO A 27 -10.10 -6.36 -31.88
CA PRO A 27 -9.01 -6.33 -30.93
C PRO A 27 -7.82 -5.69 -31.62
N VAL A 28 -7.30 -4.62 -31.03
CA VAL A 28 -6.07 -3.96 -31.48
C VAL A 28 -5.01 -5.06 -31.60
N PRO A 29 -4.30 -5.21 -32.73
CA PRO A 29 -3.28 -6.23 -32.87
C PRO A 29 -2.25 -6.05 -31.75
N ASP A 30 -1.97 -7.15 -31.04
CA ASP A 30 -0.95 -7.23 -30.00
C ASP A 30 0.34 -6.55 -30.49
N GLY A 31 0.76 -5.46 -29.80
CA GLY A 31 1.98 -4.73 -30.12
C GLY A 31 1.84 -3.42 -30.90
N THR A 32 0.65 -2.98 -31.33
CA THR A 32 0.51 -1.65 -31.94
C THR A 32 0.60 -0.56 -30.85
N PRO A 33 1.57 0.40 -30.94
CA PRO A 33 1.67 1.47 -29.97
C PRO A 33 0.40 2.31 -29.90
N ILE A 34 -0.03 2.63 -28.69
CA ILE A 34 -1.11 3.62 -28.46
C ILE A 34 -0.49 5.01 -28.27
N THR A 35 -1.16 6.02 -28.76
CA THR A 35 -0.78 7.42 -28.53
C THR A 35 -1.53 7.94 -27.30
N VAL A 36 -0.79 8.39 -26.30
CA VAL A 36 -1.32 9.03 -25.09
C VAL A 36 -0.63 10.36 -24.85
N THR A 37 -1.27 11.24 -24.10
CA THR A 37 -0.66 12.51 -23.69
C THR A 37 0.21 12.31 -22.45
N GLU A 38 1.21 13.17 -22.28
CA GLU A 38 2.02 13.22 -21.04
C GLU A 38 1.13 13.41 -19.79
N SER A 39 0.04 14.18 -19.91
CA SER A 39 -0.92 14.39 -18.82
C SER A 39 -1.63 13.11 -18.39
N GLU A 40 -1.99 12.23 -19.34
CA GLU A 40 -2.65 10.95 -19.03
C GLU A 40 -1.68 9.97 -18.36
N LEU A 41 -0.44 9.89 -18.84
CA LEU A 41 0.60 9.07 -18.22
C LEU A 41 0.97 9.61 -16.83
N LYS A 42 1.02 10.95 -16.68
CA LYS A 42 1.24 11.60 -15.39
C LYS A 42 0.09 11.30 -14.41
N GLU A 43 -1.18 11.34 -14.83
CA GLU A 43 -2.32 10.96 -13.99
C GLU A 43 -2.17 9.51 -13.48
N ALA A 44 -1.75 8.58 -14.33
CA ALA A 44 -1.49 7.20 -13.94
C ALA A 44 -0.37 7.09 -12.91
N PHE A 45 0.73 7.83 -13.11
CA PHE A 45 1.85 7.86 -12.16
C PHE A 45 1.42 8.44 -10.80
N TYR A 46 0.77 9.60 -10.78
CA TYR A 46 0.32 10.21 -9.52
C TYR A 46 -0.70 9.33 -8.78
N TYR A 47 -1.59 8.67 -9.50
CA TYR A 47 -2.56 7.75 -8.90
C TYR A 47 -1.87 6.56 -8.23
N THR A 48 -0.90 5.94 -8.89
CA THR A 48 -0.26 4.71 -8.43
C THR A 48 0.91 4.94 -7.46
N PHE A 49 1.51 6.14 -7.44
CA PHE A 49 2.71 6.43 -6.66
C PHE A 49 2.54 6.17 -5.15
N PRO A 50 1.42 6.53 -4.48
CA PRO A 50 1.21 6.22 -3.06
C PRO A 50 1.26 4.72 -2.77
N LEU A 51 0.66 3.89 -3.62
CA LEU A 51 0.70 2.43 -3.48
C LEU A 51 2.12 1.88 -3.68
N MET A 52 2.84 2.40 -4.66
CA MET A 52 4.22 2.00 -4.95
C MET A 52 5.17 2.36 -3.82
N ILE A 53 5.03 3.57 -3.24
CA ILE A 53 5.90 4.01 -2.14
C ILE A 53 5.58 3.25 -0.85
N MET A 54 4.33 2.88 -0.60
CA MET A 54 3.94 2.04 0.53
C MET A 54 4.57 0.65 0.43
N ASP A 55 4.47 -0.05 -0.71
CA ASP A 55 5.13 -1.35 -0.95
C ASP A 55 6.65 -1.25 -0.79
N ALA A 56 7.26 -0.21 -1.35
CA ALA A 56 8.70 -0.02 -1.25
C ALA A 56 9.15 0.24 0.20
N THR A 57 8.35 1.00 0.97
CA THR A 57 8.63 1.30 2.39
C THR A 57 8.43 0.05 3.25
N GLU A 58 7.33 -0.69 3.06
CA GLU A 58 7.11 -1.98 3.71
C GLU A 58 8.29 -2.92 3.47
N SER A 59 8.71 -3.07 2.20
CA SER A 59 9.81 -3.95 1.82
C SER A 59 11.12 -3.66 2.57
N VAL A 60 11.39 -2.39 2.92
CA VAL A 60 12.58 -1.98 3.70
C VAL A 60 12.34 -2.16 5.19
N GLU A 61 11.20 -1.70 5.70
CA GLU A 61 10.92 -1.72 7.14
C GLU A 61 10.60 -3.12 7.68
N THR A 62 10.21 -4.06 6.81
CA THR A 62 10.00 -5.48 7.19
C THR A 62 11.21 -6.37 6.87
N ASN A 63 12.28 -5.82 6.29
CA ASN A 63 13.49 -6.55 5.93
C ASN A 63 14.36 -6.84 7.16
N ALA A 64 13.92 -7.78 7.99
CA ALA A 64 14.61 -8.19 9.22
C ALA A 64 14.22 -9.61 9.60
N GLU A 65 15.15 -10.37 10.21
CA GLU A 65 14.82 -11.68 10.79
C GLU A 65 14.00 -11.55 12.07
N THR A 66 14.30 -10.56 12.88
CA THR A 66 13.60 -10.24 14.13
C THR A 66 13.64 -8.74 14.37
N PHE A 67 12.83 -8.23 15.30
CA PHE A 67 13.00 -6.87 15.79
C PHE A 67 14.41 -6.67 16.37
N VAL A 68 15.08 -5.61 15.93
CA VAL A 68 16.39 -5.18 16.47
C VAL A 68 16.27 -3.77 17.02
N PRO A 69 16.48 -3.55 18.33
CA PRO A 69 16.43 -2.21 18.92
C PRO A 69 17.34 -1.21 18.21
N GLY A 70 16.81 -0.02 17.91
CA GLY A 70 17.56 1.05 17.24
C GLY A 70 17.60 0.97 15.72
N ILE A 71 17.15 -0.13 15.11
CA ILE A 71 16.91 -0.27 13.69
C ILE A 71 15.39 -0.22 13.46
N PRO A 72 14.84 0.66 12.62
CA PRO A 72 13.40 0.79 12.44
C PRO A 72 12.81 -0.36 11.59
N ARG A 73 13.09 -1.62 11.95
CA ARG A 73 12.69 -2.82 11.21
C ARG A 73 12.17 -3.91 12.14
N ALA A 74 11.12 -4.57 11.71
CA ALA A 74 10.64 -5.83 12.27
C ALA A 74 9.94 -6.61 11.15
N PRO A 75 9.88 -7.96 11.21
CA PRO A 75 9.09 -8.73 10.26
C PRO A 75 7.64 -8.23 10.18
N VAL A 76 6.98 -8.46 9.05
CA VAL A 76 5.56 -8.12 8.88
C VAL A 76 4.71 -8.75 9.99
N ASN A 77 3.64 -8.07 10.41
CA ASN A 77 2.78 -8.45 11.54
C ASN A 77 3.50 -8.49 12.90
N GLN A 78 4.67 -7.85 13.00
CA GLN A 78 5.42 -7.71 14.26
C GLN A 78 5.73 -6.24 14.54
N LEU A 79 5.74 -5.91 15.83
CA LEU A 79 5.97 -4.54 16.28
C LEU A 79 7.44 -4.16 16.21
N ASN A 80 7.72 -3.00 15.67
CA ASN A 80 8.97 -2.27 15.79
C ASN A 80 8.81 -1.12 16.77
N HIS A 81 9.74 -0.95 17.69
CA HIS A 81 9.72 0.13 18.68
C HIS A 81 10.95 1.02 18.54
N ALA A 82 10.75 2.32 18.36
CA ALA A 82 11.84 3.28 18.45
C ALA A 82 12.35 3.36 19.88
N VAL A 83 13.64 3.20 20.06
CA VAL A 83 14.32 3.27 21.37
C VAL A 83 15.02 4.61 21.58
N LYS A 84 15.03 5.47 20.55
CA LYS A 84 15.67 6.78 20.55
C LYS A 84 14.80 7.78 19.80
N MET A 85 14.75 9.00 20.31
CA MET A 85 14.13 10.13 19.60
C MET A 85 14.96 10.49 18.36
N ALA A 86 14.29 11.07 17.37
CA ALA A 86 14.99 11.65 16.23
C ALA A 86 15.84 12.83 16.69
N ASP A 87 17.02 12.98 16.10
CA ASP A 87 17.96 14.06 16.33
C ASP A 87 18.55 14.56 15.01
N ALA A 88 19.51 15.48 15.08
CA ALA A 88 20.16 16.05 13.90
C ALA A 88 20.88 15.02 13.01
N SER A 89 21.16 13.82 13.50
CA SER A 89 21.72 12.71 12.72
C SER A 89 20.67 11.93 11.92
N SER A 90 19.37 12.11 12.23
CA SER A 90 18.26 11.43 11.57
C SER A 90 18.04 11.99 10.16
N LYS A 91 18.39 11.21 9.13
CA LYS A 91 18.38 11.62 7.72
C LYS A 91 17.27 10.95 6.89
N SER A 92 16.49 10.06 7.50
CA SER A 92 15.46 9.29 6.79
C SER A 92 14.26 10.12 6.35
N VAL A 93 13.97 11.20 7.05
CA VAL A 93 12.89 12.15 6.73
C VAL A 93 13.39 13.59 6.86
N VAL A 94 12.78 14.53 6.12
CA VAL A 94 13.20 15.95 6.06
C VAL A 94 12.96 16.66 7.39
N THR A 95 11.81 16.38 8.03
CA THR A 95 11.38 17.00 9.30
C THR A 95 10.92 15.91 10.27
N PRO A 96 11.87 15.23 10.93
CA PRO A 96 11.49 14.17 11.86
C PRO A 96 10.76 14.75 13.07
N ASN A 97 9.75 14.03 13.57
CA ASN A 97 9.07 14.36 14.81
C ASN A 97 10.02 14.14 15.99
N VAL A 98 10.11 15.14 16.86
CA VAL A 98 10.98 15.12 18.06
C VAL A 98 10.20 15.12 19.37
N ASP A 99 8.85 14.97 19.31
CA ASP A 99 7.97 15.04 20.47
C ASP A 99 7.47 13.66 20.91
N THR A 100 7.45 12.68 19.99
CA THR A 100 6.91 11.33 20.28
C THR A 100 7.88 10.24 19.90
N TYR A 101 7.87 9.16 20.68
CA TYR A 101 8.45 7.88 20.28
C TYR A 101 7.47 7.15 19.37
N TYR A 102 7.99 6.48 18.35
CA TYR A 102 7.20 5.70 17.41
C TYR A 102 7.24 4.21 17.73
N SER A 103 6.10 3.54 17.54
CA SER A 103 6.08 2.12 17.25
C SER A 103 5.39 1.91 15.91
N ARG A 104 5.82 0.91 15.15
CA ARG A 104 5.30 0.62 13.81
C ARG A 104 4.87 -0.83 13.73
N LEU A 105 3.79 -1.07 13.01
CA LEU A 105 3.30 -2.40 12.71
C LEU A 105 2.83 -2.40 11.26
N TRP A 106 3.56 -3.10 10.39
CA TRP A 106 3.11 -3.39 9.05
C TRP A 106 2.17 -4.57 9.07
N LEU A 107 0.99 -4.40 8.49
CA LEU A 107 -0.07 -5.40 8.44
C LEU A 107 -0.08 -6.07 7.08
N ASP A 108 0.00 -7.39 7.07
CA ASP A 108 -0.38 -8.25 5.96
C ASP A 108 -1.54 -9.14 6.41
N MET A 109 -2.73 -8.90 5.84
CA MET A 109 -3.98 -9.59 6.16
C MET A 109 -4.41 -10.53 5.00
N ASN A 110 -3.49 -10.91 4.10
CA ASN A 110 -3.81 -11.80 2.99
C ASN A 110 -4.24 -13.18 3.46
N GLU A 111 -3.51 -13.76 4.42
CA GLU A 111 -3.77 -15.11 4.91
C GLU A 111 -4.82 -15.12 6.01
N GLU A 112 -4.66 -14.26 7.01
CA GLU A 112 -5.59 -14.17 8.14
C GLU A 112 -5.58 -12.77 8.79
N PRO A 113 -6.63 -12.45 9.60
CA PRO A 113 -6.67 -11.22 10.37
C PRO A 113 -5.53 -11.10 11.38
N VAL A 114 -5.13 -9.87 11.66
CA VAL A 114 -4.08 -9.54 12.64
C VAL A 114 -4.70 -8.93 13.88
N VAL A 115 -4.34 -9.45 15.04
CA VAL A 115 -4.72 -8.89 16.34
C VAL A 115 -3.66 -7.91 16.79
N PHE A 116 -4.10 -6.76 17.28
CA PHE A 116 -3.27 -5.77 17.94
C PHE A 116 -3.83 -5.43 19.31
N GLU A 117 -3.08 -5.72 20.36
CA GLU A 117 -3.41 -5.28 21.72
C GLU A 117 -2.73 -3.94 21.99
N PHE A 118 -3.52 -2.93 22.26
CA PHE A 118 -3.07 -1.57 22.55
C PHE A 118 -3.37 -1.22 24.01
N PRO A 119 -2.37 -0.80 24.81
CA PRO A 119 -2.60 -0.49 26.21
C PRO A 119 -3.44 0.77 26.41
N ASP A 120 -4.17 0.85 27.50
CA ASP A 120 -4.92 2.05 27.88
C ASP A 120 -3.97 3.08 28.51
N VAL A 121 -3.66 4.13 27.76
CA VAL A 121 -2.71 5.18 28.16
C VAL A 121 -3.48 6.46 28.50
N LYS A 122 -3.52 6.81 29.78
CA LYS A 122 -4.30 7.98 30.28
C LYS A 122 -3.45 9.19 30.65
N ASP A 123 -2.16 9.00 30.88
CA ASP A 123 -1.28 10.02 31.45
C ASP A 123 -0.59 10.89 30.38
N ARG A 124 -0.66 10.51 29.10
CA ARG A 124 0.01 11.22 27.99
C ARG A 124 -0.73 11.00 26.67
N PHE A 125 -0.41 11.85 25.69
CA PHE A 125 -0.85 11.63 24.32
C PHE A 125 -0.26 10.33 23.79
N CYS A 126 -1.16 9.45 23.35
CA CYS A 126 -0.82 8.21 22.69
C CYS A 126 -1.91 7.89 21.67
N ASN A 127 -1.52 7.57 20.46
CA ASN A 127 -2.47 7.18 19.42
C ASN A 127 -1.86 6.18 18.44
N VAL A 128 -2.74 5.51 17.69
CA VAL A 128 -2.38 4.68 16.55
C VAL A 128 -3.08 5.26 15.32
N GLN A 129 -2.31 5.74 14.37
CA GLN A 129 -2.80 6.06 13.03
C GLN A 129 -2.70 4.80 12.18
N VAL A 130 -3.82 4.38 11.61
CA VAL A 130 -3.90 3.20 10.74
C VAL A 130 -4.06 3.66 9.31
N LEU A 131 -3.10 3.33 8.46
CA LEU A 131 -3.10 3.65 7.03
C LEU A 131 -3.45 2.42 6.21
N ASP A 132 -4.19 2.62 5.11
CA ASP A 132 -4.34 1.62 4.06
C ASP A 132 -3.14 1.64 3.09
N ALA A 133 -3.11 0.73 2.12
CA ALA A 133 -2.05 0.66 1.11
C ALA A 133 -1.97 1.90 0.20
N TRP A 134 -3.01 2.73 0.18
CA TRP A 134 -3.09 3.97 -0.59
C TRP A 134 -2.74 5.21 0.23
N THR A 135 -2.16 5.05 1.42
CA THR A 135 -1.78 6.10 2.39
C THR A 135 -2.95 6.83 3.06
N ASN A 136 -4.20 6.39 2.87
CA ASN A 136 -5.30 7.01 3.57
C ASN A 136 -5.36 6.54 5.03
N THR A 137 -5.69 7.45 5.94
CA THR A 137 -5.98 7.13 7.34
C THR A 137 -7.36 6.49 7.43
N THR A 138 -7.40 5.20 7.65
CA THR A 138 -8.66 4.43 7.79
C THR A 138 -9.22 4.50 9.20
N LYS A 139 -8.35 4.60 10.20
CA LYS A 139 -8.71 4.64 11.60
C LYS A 139 -7.69 5.42 12.42
N LEU A 140 -8.17 6.17 13.40
CA LEU A 140 -7.37 6.70 14.50
C LEU A 140 -7.82 6.00 15.79
N ILE A 141 -6.91 5.31 16.47
CA ILE A 141 -7.15 4.60 17.72
C ILE A 141 -6.50 5.41 18.84
N THR A 142 -7.29 5.74 19.86
CA THR A 142 -6.85 6.49 21.06
C THR A 142 -7.11 5.71 22.36
N ASP A 143 -8.01 4.75 22.33
CA ASP A 143 -8.41 3.97 23.49
C ASP A 143 -7.69 2.63 23.53
N GLY A 144 -7.32 2.18 24.74
CA GLY A 144 -6.77 0.85 24.95
C GLY A 144 -7.79 -0.23 24.62
N GLY A 145 -7.33 -1.37 24.14
CA GLY A 145 -8.18 -2.50 23.78
C GLY A 145 -7.53 -3.50 22.85
N THR A 146 -8.29 -4.50 22.48
CA THR A 146 -7.91 -5.50 21.48
C THR A 146 -8.59 -5.15 20.16
N TYR A 147 -7.79 -4.96 19.12
CA TYR A 147 -8.24 -4.63 17.77
C TYR A 147 -7.93 -5.79 16.82
N VAL A 148 -8.88 -6.16 15.98
CA VAL A 148 -8.72 -7.19 14.97
C VAL A 148 -8.79 -6.52 13.62
N PHE A 149 -7.67 -6.45 12.94
CA PHE A 149 -7.58 -5.92 11.58
C PHE A 149 -7.88 -7.03 10.57
N ALA A 150 -8.82 -6.77 9.68
CA ALA A 150 -9.22 -7.72 8.64
C ALA A 150 -9.57 -6.98 7.35
N LYS A 151 -9.40 -7.64 6.21
CA LYS A 151 -9.85 -7.10 4.92
C LYS A 151 -11.38 -6.95 4.95
N LYS A 152 -11.88 -5.83 4.47
CA LYS A 152 -13.32 -5.55 4.37
C LYS A 152 -14.06 -6.70 3.66
N GLY A 153 -15.13 -7.16 4.30
CA GLY A 153 -15.93 -8.27 3.79
C GLY A 153 -15.40 -9.67 4.13
N GLN A 154 -14.22 -9.79 4.76
CA GLN A 154 -13.73 -11.06 5.27
C GLN A 154 -14.59 -11.52 6.46
N LYS A 155 -14.97 -12.80 6.46
CA LYS A 155 -15.68 -13.38 7.61
C LYS A 155 -14.71 -13.62 8.75
N VAL A 156 -14.89 -12.92 9.86
CA VAL A 156 -14.01 -12.97 11.04
C VAL A 156 -14.78 -13.36 12.26
N ALA A 157 -14.31 -14.36 12.98
CA ALA A 157 -14.79 -14.68 14.34
C ALA A 157 -14.10 -13.72 15.34
N VAL A 158 -14.69 -12.55 15.54
CA VAL A 158 -14.12 -11.51 16.41
C VAL A 158 -14.22 -11.99 17.88
N PRO A 159 -13.10 -12.04 18.63
CA PRO A 159 -13.12 -12.40 20.04
C PRO A 159 -14.00 -11.46 20.87
N SER A 160 -14.62 -11.98 21.93
CA SER A 160 -15.43 -11.16 22.83
C SER A 160 -14.61 -10.01 23.42
N GLY A 161 -15.16 -8.79 23.34
CA GLY A 161 -14.49 -7.57 23.81
C GLY A 161 -13.46 -6.98 22.84
N ALA A 162 -13.17 -7.63 21.72
CA ALA A 162 -12.31 -7.07 20.68
C ALA A 162 -13.12 -6.20 19.70
N THR A 163 -12.44 -5.22 19.12
CA THR A 163 -13.00 -4.32 18.10
C THR A 163 -12.50 -4.74 16.71
N LEU A 164 -13.43 -5.04 15.78
CA LEU A 164 -13.09 -5.27 14.38
C LEU A 164 -12.75 -3.93 13.70
N VAL A 165 -11.62 -3.91 13.00
CA VAL A 165 -11.22 -2.81 12.12
C VAL A 165 -11.17 -3.35 10.69
N GLU A 166 -12.18 -3.01 9.90
CA GLU A 166 -12.23 -3.41 8.50
C GLU A 166 -11.32 -2.51 7.66
N MET A 167 -10.33 -3.12 7.02
CA MET A 167 -9.36 -2.46 6.15
C MET A 167 -9.78 -2.56 4.69
N PRO A 168 -9.70 -1.48 3.90
CA PRO A 168 -10.04 -1.53 2.47
C PRO A 168 -9.02 -2.34 1.66
N THR A 169 -7.80 -2.49 2.17
CA THR A 169 -6.69 -3.20 1.52
C THR A 169 -6.14 -4.30 2.41
N THR A 170 -5.38 -5.25 1.86
CA THR A 170 -4.74 -6.32 2.63
C THR A 170 -3.44 -5.88 3.28
N MET A 171 -2.75 -4.88 2.71
CA MET A 171 -1.63 -4.19 3.31
C MET A 171 -2.15 -3.02 4.14
N GLY A 172 -1.57 -2.80 5.31
CA GLY A 172 -1.81 -1.62 6.14
C GLY A 172 -0.59 -1.25 6.97
N TRP A 173 -0.61 -0.04 7.51
CA TRP A 173 0.48 0.45 8.35
C TRP A 173 -0.06 1.14 9.59
N CYS A 174 0.22 0.58 10.76
CA CYS A 174 -0.08 1.20 12.04
C CYS A 174 1.13 2.01 12.52
N ILE A 175 0.94 3.31 12.71
CA ILE A 175 1.95 4.24 13.24
C ILE A 175 1.48 4.67 14.62
N VAL A 176 2.14 4.14 15.65
CA VAL A 176 1.87 4.51 17.05
C VAL A 176 2.77 5.67 17.43
N ARG A 177 2.19 6.66 18.11
CA ARG A 177 2.92 7.82 18.66
C ARG A 177 2.69 7.88 20.16
N VAL A 178 3.78 7.90 20.93
CA VAL A 178 3.75 8.03 22.41
C VAL A 178 4.51 9.30 22.78
N LEU A 179 3.82 10.27 23.40
CA LEU A 179 4.43 11.54 23.82
C LEU A 179 5.60 11.29 24.77
N ASN A 180 6.73 11.90 24.46
CA ASN A 180 7.87 12.00 25.37
C ASN A 180 7.69 13.20 26.30
N LYS A 181 7.72 12.98 27.62
CA LYS A 181 7.57 14.05 28.62
C LYS A 181 8.90 14.70 29.02
N GLY A 182 9.96 14.44 28.24
CA GLY A 182 11.26 15.06 28.47
C GLY A 182 12.38 14.06 28.74
N GLU A 183 13.50 14.58 29.18
CA GLU A 183 14.69 13.78 29.46
C GLU A 183 14.41 12.72 30.54
N GLY A 184 14.87 11.50 30.32
CA GLY A 184 14.68 10.37 31.25
C GLY A 184 13.32 9.69 31.18
N ASP A 185 12.37 10.15 30.34
CA ASP A 185 11.01 9.57 30.25
C ASP A 185 10.96 8.26 29.41
N TYR A 186 12.04 7.87 28.77
CA TYR A 186 12.03 6.69 27.89
C TYR A 186 11.58 5.42 28.61
N GLU A 187 11.99 5.19 29.87
CA GLU A 187 11.57 4.00 30.62
C GLU A 187 10.05 3.91 30.81
N ASN A 188 9.36 5.04 30.88
CA ASN A 188 7.89 5.07 30.92
C ASN A 188 7.28 4.80 29.54
N VAL A 189 7.87 5.37 28.47
CA VAL A 189 7.48 5.06 27.10
C VAL A 189 7.69 3.57 26.81
N LYS A 190 8.83 3.00 27.22
CA LYS A 190 9.16 1.59 27.04
C LYS A 190 8.12 0.67 27.69
N LYS A 191 7.60 0.98 28.87
CA LYS A 191 6.52 0.21 29.51
C LYS A 191 5.26 0.18 28.62
N ILE A 192 4.93 1.29 27.95
CA ILE A 192 3.79 1.36 27.04
C ILE A 192 4.09 0.51 25.78
N GLN A 193 5.29 0.61 25.25
CA GLN A 193 5.72 -0.19 24.09
C GLN A 193 5.72 -1.69 24.39
N ASP A 194 6.27 -2.11 25.52
CA ASP A 194 6.33 -3.51 25.96
C ASP A 194 4.92 -4.12 26.24
N ALA A 195 3.92 -3.27 26.52
CA ALA A 195 2.54 -3.71 26.72
C ALA A 195 1.77 -3.93 25.40
N MET A 196 2.27 -3.43 24.27
CA MET A 196 1.69 -3.67 22.96
C MET A 196 2.00 -5.07 22.48
N LYS A 197 1.03 -5.73 21.81
CA LYS A 197 1.24 -7.04 21.18
C LYS A 197 0.58 -7.07 19.82
N ALA A 198 1.23 -7.77 18.88
CA ALA A 198 0.66 -8.06 17.56
C ALA A 198 0.90 -9.54 17.22
N TYR A 199 -0.14 -10.20 16.70
CA TYR A 199 -0.08 -11.61 16.34
C TYR A 199 -1.27 -11.99 15.44
N PRO A 200 -1.20 -13.12 14.70
CA PRO A 200 -2.32 -13.57 13.88
C PRO A 200 -3.53 -13.98 14.73
N LEU A 201 -4.73 -13.82 14.19
CA LEU A 201 -5.97 -14.14 14.93
C LEU A 201 -6.01 -15.60 15.42
N SER A 202 -5.44 -16.52 14.66
CA SER A 202 -5.32 -17.94 15.06
C SER A 202 -4.52 -18.16 16.35
N ALA A 203 -3.67 -17.21 16.72
CA ALA A 203 -2.89 -17.24 17.95
C ALA A 203 -3.57 -16.52 19.14
N TYR A 204 -4.78 -15.99 18.97
CA TYR A 204 -5.50 -15.30 20.04
C TYR A 204 -5.72 -16.21 21.24
N GLY A 205 -5.34 -15.72 22.43
CA GLY A 205 -5.42 -16.50 23.67
C GLY A 205 -4.29 -17.53 23.88
N ASN A 206 -3.37 -17.65 22.92
CA ASN A 206 -2.21 -18.53 23.07
C ASN A 206 -1.03 -17.81 23.72
N ALA A 207 -0.88 -17.97 25.04
CA ALA A 207 0.23 -17.36 25.80
C ALA A 207 1.63 -17.87 25.38
N GLY A 208 1.70 -19.01 24.69
CA GLY A 208 2.93 -19.59 24.18
C GLY A 208 3.25 -19.22 22.73
N TYR A 209 2.48 -18.30 22.12
CA TYR A 209 2.76 -17.89 20.74
C TYR A 209 4.13 -17.23 20.63
N VAL A 210 4.92 -17.71 19.68
CA VAL A 210 6.20 -17.11 19.30
C VAL A 210 6.10 -16.67 17.85
N ALA A 211 6.33 -15.39 17.60
CA ALA A 211 6.31 -14.85 16.26
C ALA A 211 7.37 -15.52 15.37
N PRO A 212 7.05 -15.87 14.13
CA PRO A 212 8.00 -16.46 13.21
C PRO A 212 9.14 -15.47 12.89
N LYS A 213 10.31 -16.00 12.60
CA LYS A 213 11.39 -15.17 12.05
C LYS A 213 11.04 -14.73 10.64
N GLY A 214 11.37 -13.48 10.32
CA GLY A 214 11.39 -12.97 8.95
C GLY A 214 12.66 -13.35 8.21
N THR A 215 12.92 -12.62 7.14
CA THR A 215 14.13 -12.75 6.34
C THR A 215 14.81 -11.41 6.19
N TYR A 216 16.14 -11.40 6.10
CA TYR A 216 16.92 -10.24 5.75
C TYR A 216 17.60 -10.45 4.39
N ASP A 217 17.45 -9.47 3.52
CA ASP A 217 18.07 -9.42 2.19
C ASP A 217 18.67 -8.03 1.97
N ALA A 218 20.02 -7.97 1.87
CA ALA A 218 20.73 -6.71 1.67
C ALA A 218 20.34 -5.97 0.37
N ALA A 219 19.83 -6.68 -0.64
CA ALA A 219 19.35 -6.05 -1.87
C ALA A 219 18.08 -5.20 -1.67
N LYS A 220 17.37 -5.41 -0.57
CA LYS A 220 16.20 -4.59 -0.20
C LYS A 220 16.56 -3.32 0.57
N ASP A 221 17.83 -3.11 0.94
CA ASP A 221 18.27 -1.93 1.68
C ASP A 221 18.47 -0.72 0.76
N VAL A 222 17.38 -0.32 0.09
CA VAL A 222 17.36 0.80 -0.84
C VAL A 222 16.37 1.86 -0.36
N ASN A 223 16.67 3.12 -0.65
CA ASN A 223 15.71 4.18 -0.36
C ASN A 223 14.40 3.96 -1.14
N PRO A 224 13.22 3.91 -0.48
CA PRO A 224 11.96 3.60 -1.16
C PRO A 224 11.64 4.53 -2.32
N VAL A 225 11.85 5.85 -2.16
CA VAL A 225 11.61 6.83 -3.23
C VAL A 225 12.55 6.56 -4.41
N MET A 226 13.84 6.36 -4.14
CA MET A 226 14.81 6.06 -5.22
C MET A 226 14.45 4.77 -5.95
N LYS A 227 13.99 3.73 -5.23
CA LYS A 227 13.53 2.48 -5.82
C LYS A 227 12.39 2.73 -6.80
N CYS A 228 11.34 3.44 -6.39
CA CYS A 228 10.21 3.76 -7.28
C CYS A 228 10.64 4.63 -8.48
N MET A 229 11.48 5.64 -8.25
CA MET A 229 11.91 6.58 -9.27
C MET A 229 12.92 5.99 -10.27
N SER A 230 13.62 4.90 -9.93
CA SER A 230 14.56 4.23 -10.83
C SER A 230 13.91 3.18 -11.74
N MET A 231 12.68 2.76 -11.48
CA MET A 231 12.01 1.76 -12.30
C MET A 231 11.73 2.27 -13.70
N PRO A 232 11.99 1.47 -14.76
CA PRO A 232 11.47 1.72 -16.11
C PRO A 232 9.94 1.74 -16.13
N LEU A 233 9.36 2.31 -17.18
CA LEU A 233 7.90 2.44 -17.36
C LEU A 233 7.18 1.10 -17.18
N GLU A 234 7.61 0.08 -17.90
CA GLU A 234 6.96 -1.24 -17.93
C GLU A 234 7.06 -1.94 -16.56
N GLU A 235 8.23 -1.90 -15.93
CA GLU A 235 8.44 -2.49 -14.61
C GLU A 235 7.59 -1.78 -13.54
N TYR A 236 7.53 -0.45 -13.60
CA TYR A 236 6.76 0.35 -12.66
C TYR A 236 5.26 0.01 -12.71
N PHE A 237 4.66 0.03 -13.91
CA PHE A 237 3.23 -0.23 -14.02
C PHE A 237 2.87 -1.71 -13.92
N ALA A 238 3.72 -2.65 -14.34
CA ALA A 238 3.53 -4.07 -14.05
C ALA A 238 3.48 -4.31 -12.53
N LYS A 239 4.39 -3.70 -11.77
CA LYS A 239 4.38 -3.78 -10.29
C LYS A 239 3.14 -3.11 -9.70
N ALA A 240 2.77 -1.92 -10.16
CA ALA A 240 1.57 -1.21 -9.69
C ALA A 240 0.29 -2.02 -9.94
N ASN A 241 0.13 -2.60 -11.12
CA ASN A 241 -1.01 -3.43 -11.49
C ASN A 241 -1.11 -4.68 -10.58
N SER A 242 0.00 -5.36 -10.36
CA SER A 242 0.06 -6.52 -9.44
C SER A 242 -0.26 -6.12 -7.98
N LEU A 243 0.17 -4.96 -7.53
CA LEU A 243 -0.18 -4.47 -6.19
C LEU A 243 -1.68 -4.15 -6.07
N MET A 244 -2.30 -3.64 -7.13
CA MET A 244 -3.74 -3.34 -7.18
C MET A 244 -4.61 -4.60 -7.12
N GLU A 245 -4.14 -5.76 -7.54
CA GLU A 245 -4.87 -7.03 -7.38
C GLU A 245 -5.11 -7.36 -5.90
N LYS A 246 -4.10 -7.15 -5.06
CA LYS A 246 -4.15 -7.42 -3.61
C LYS A 246 -4.77 -6.27 -2.85
N ASN A 247 -4.42 -5.05 -3.24
CA ASN A 247 -4.83 -3.79 -2.61
C ASN A 247 -5.72 -3.01 -3.55
N SER A 248 -6.94 -3.50 -3.74
CA SER A 248 -7.88 -2.97 -4.73
C SER A 248 -8.04 -1.45 -4.61
N PRO A 249 -8.23 -0.74 -5.74
CA PRO A 249 -8.68 0.65 -5.75
C PRO A 249 -9.89 0.87 -4.85
N LEU A 250 -9.98 2.04 -4.26
CA LEU A 250 -11.08 2.37 -3.34
C LEU A 250 -12.38 2.58 -4.13
N SER A 251 -13.53 2.41 -3.45
CA SER A 251 -14.83 2.46 -4.11
C SER A 251 -15.13 3.78 -4.83
N PHE A 252 -14.50 4.88 -4.43
CA PHE A 252 -14.64 6.18 -5.09
C PHE A 252 -13.67 6.40 -6.26
N ASP A 253 -12.75 5.46 -6.51
CA ASP A 253 -11.72 5.55 -7.56
C ASP A 253 -12.19 5.02 -8.93
N THR A 254 -13.44 4.53 -9.05
CA THR A 254 -13.97 3.92 -10.28
C THR A 254 -13.71 4.80 -11.51
N GLU A 255 -13.96 6.09 -11.39
CA GLU A 255 -13.84 7.04 -12.50
C GLU A 255 -12.40 7.20 -13.01
N ILE A 256 -11.41 7.28 -12.10
CA ILE A 256 -10.01 7.36 -12.50
C ILE A 256 -9.53 6.02 -13.06
N ILE A 257 -9.90 4.91 -12.45
CA ILE A 257 -9.55 3.57 -12.95
C ILE A 257 -10.08 3.35 -14.36
N ASP A 258 -11.31 3.76 -14.66
CA ASP A 258 -11.87 3.66 -16.02
C ASP A 258 -11.09 4.49 -17.04
N ARG A 259 -10.52 5.64 -16.65
CA ARG A 259 -9.62 6.40 -17.51
C ARG A 259 -8.27 5.71 -17.70
N LEU A 260 -7.71 5.13 -16.63
CA LEU A 260 -6.38 4.51 -16.66
C LEU A 260 -6.38 3.17 -17.39
N LYS A 261 -7.51 2.47 -17.47
CA LYS A 261 -7.64 1.18 -18.19
C LYS A 261 -7.17 1.26 -19.63
N LYS A 262 -7.36 2.39 -20.32
CA LYS A 262 -6.90 2.57 -21.70
C LYS A 262 -5.37 2.56 -21.85
N LEU A 263 -4.63 2.78 -20.76
CA LEU A 263 -3.19 2.66 -20.70
C LEU A 263 -2.75 1.25 -20.28
N GLY A 264 -3.70 0.35 -19.98
CA GLY A 264 -3.41 -0.93 -19.33
C GLY A 264 -3.00 -0.79 -17.87
N VAL A 265 -3.49 0.26 -17.17
CA VAL A 265 -3.22 0.49 -15.74
C VAL A 265 -4.47 0.19 -14.93
N GLY A 266 -4.38 -0.82 -14.06
CA GLY A 266 -5.47 -1.30 -13.22
C GLY A 266 -5.20 -2.71 -12.70
N PRO A 267 -6.04 -3.24 -11.78
CA PRO A 267 -5.83 -4.57 -11.21
C PRO A 267 -5.79 -5.66 -12.28
N GLY A 268 -4.68 -6.41 -12.34
CA GLY A 268 -4.51 -7.54 -13.26
C GLY A 268 -4.42 -7.17 -14.74
N LEU A 269 -4.20 -5.89 -15.05
CA LEU A 269 -3.97 -5.45 -16.43
C LEU A 269 -2.47 -5.47 -16.76
N ASP A 270 -2.19 -5.57 -18.05
CA ASP A 270 -0.86 -5.34 -18.62
C ASP A 270 -0.80 -3.94 -19.22
N LEU A 271 0.34 -3.26 -19.03
CA LEU A 271 0.56 -1.94 -19.61
C LEU A 271 0.53 -2.03 -21.14
N GLU A 272 -0.23 -1.13 -21.77
CA GLU A 272 -0.23 -1.00 -23.23
C GLU A 272 1.14 -0.51 -23.74
N HIS A 273 1.46 -0.83 -24.99
CA HIS A 273 2.63 -0.28 -25.65
C HIS A 273 2.39 1.21 -25.98
N ILE A 274 2.96 2.10 -25.18
CA ILE A 274 2.78 3.56 -25.30
C ILE A 274 3.86 4.14 -26.18
N GLU A 275 3.46 4.84 -27.26
CA GLU A 275 4.40 5.55 -28.15
C GLU A 275 5.20 6.60 -27.36
N ASN A 276 6.53 6.53 -27.41
CA ASN A 276 7.46 7.38 -26.65
C ASN A 276 7.23 7.32 -25.11
N GLY A 277 6.56 6.27 -24.61
CA GLY A 277 6.16 6.15 -23.21
C GLY A 277 7.31 6.24 -22.22
N ALA A 278 8.42 5.56 -22.51
CA ALA A 278 9.61 5.57 -21.64
C ALA A 278 10.19 7.00 -21.49
N GLU A 279 10.33 7.75 -22.60
CA GLU A 279 10.83 9.13 -22.55
C GLU A 279 9.89 10.06 -21.77
N MET A 280 8.57 9.94 -22.02
CA MET A 280 7.57 10.71 -21.28
C MET A 280 7.61 10.39 -19.77
N PHE A 281 7.72 9.11 -19.41
CA PHE A 281 7.76 8.67 -18.03
C PHE A 281 9.00 9.19 -17.29
N ASP A 282 10.16 9.20 -17.95
CA ASP A 282 11.39 9.75 -17.39
C ASP A 282 11.27 11.27 -17.16
N LYS A 283 10.62 12.02 -18.07
CA LYS A 283 10.32 13.45 -17.87
C LYS A 283 9.40 13.68 -16.67
N ILE A 284 8.33 12.87 -16.55
CA ILE A 284 7.40 12.94 -15.41
C ILE A 284 8.14 12.70 -14.09
N LYS A 285 8.96 11.65 -14.02
CA LYS A 285 9.75 11.37 -12.80
C LYS A 285 10.74 12.49 -12.48
N ALA A 286 11.40 13.04 -13.49
CA ALA A 286 12.37 14.13 -13.30
C ALA A 286 11.73 15.42 -12.75
N SER A 287 10.49 15.74 -13.16
CA SER A 287 9.75 16.91 -12.68
C SER A 287 9.04 16.69 -11.35
N PHE A 288 8.78 15.44 -10.96
CA PHE A 288 7.89 15.07 -9.85
C PHE A 288 8.21 15.78 -8.54
N LYS A 289 9.47 15.80 -8.11
CA LYS A 289 9.86 16.44 -6.85
C LYS A 289 9.47 17.92 -6.80
N THR A 290 9.70 18.65 -7.89
CA THR A 290 9.37 20.09 -7.99
C THR A 290 7.86 20.28 -8.02
N GLU A 291 7.16 19.47 -8.79
CA GLU A 291 5.69 19.52 -8.88
C GLU A 291 5.03 19.14 -7.55
N ALA A 292 5.49 18.08 -6.88
CA ALA A 292 4.97 17.68 -5.57
C ALA A 292 5.07 18.81 -4.53
N VAL A 293 6.21 19.52 -4.48
CA VAL A 293 6.37 20.69 -3.61
C VAL A 293 5.36 21.78 -3.98
N ALA A 294 5.18 22.06 -5.27
CA ALA A 294 4.22 23.06 -5.75
C ALA A 294 2.77 22.66 -5.43
N ILE A 295 2.39 21.39 -5.66
CA ILE A 295 1.08 20.87 -5.31
C ILE A 295 0.84 20.98 -3.80
N ALA A 296 1.76 20.47 -2.96
CA ALA A 296 1.63 20.54 -1.51
C ALA A 296 1.47 21.98 -1.02
N ALA A 297 2.14 22.95 -1.66
CA ALA A 297 2.01 24.36 -1.33
C ALA A 297 0.60 24.92 -1.57
N THR A 298 -0.13 24.44 -2.59
CA THR A 298 -1.51 24.89 -2.85
C THR A 298 -2.49 24.48 -1.75
N TYR A 299 -2.19 23.40 -1.03
CA TYR A 299 -2.98 22.90 0.10
C TYR A 299 -2.57 23.51 1.45
N LYS A 300 -1.53 24.33 1.49
CA LYS A 300 -1.14 25.05 2.70
C LYS A 300 -1.89 26.37 2.85
N LYS A 301 -2.08 26.78 4.10
CA LYS A 301 -2.57 28.09 4.49
C LYS A 301 -1.58 28.70 5.47
N ASP A 302 -1.09 29.89 5.14
CA ASP A 302 -0.26 30.69 6.04
C ASP A 302 -1.12 31.33 7.13
N ILE A 303 -0.61 31.32 8.35
CA ILE A 303 -1.25 31.89 9.52
C ILE A 303 -0.42 33.04 10.15
N GLY A 304 0.60 33.48 9.45
CA GLY A 304 1.50 34.56 9.84
C GLY A 304 2.87 34.06 10.30
N GLY A 305 3.88 34.93 10.11
CA GLY A 305 5.27 34.59 10.39
C GLY A 305 5.78 33.44 9.49
N ILE A 306 6.35 32.42 10.11
CA ILE A 306 6.88 31.22 9.42
C ILE A 306 5.91 30.04 9.48
N TRP A 307 4.70 30.23 10.02
CA TRP A 307 3.77 29.14 10.29
C TRP A 307 2.77 28.95 9.16
N SER A 308 2.57 27.71 8.77
CA SER A 308 1.51 27.28 7.86
C SER A 308 0.95 25.94 8.31
N TYR A 309 -0.27 25.61 7.87
CA TYR A 309 -0.88 24.30 8.05
C TYR A 309 -1.52 23.83 6.75
N PHE A 310 -1.75 22.53 6.61
CA PHE A 310 -2.52 21.99 5.49
C PHE A 310 -4.02 22.26 5.71
N LYS A 311 -4.70 22.80 4.69
CA LYS A 311 -6.14 23.09 4.74
C LYS A 311 -6.97 21.81 4.80
N GLU A 312 -6.52 20.78 4.07
CA GLU A 312 -7.15 19.47 4.02
C GLU A 312 -6.38 18.51 4.92
N PRO A 313 -7.06 17.59 5.62
CA PRO A 313 -6.41 16.61 6.47
C PRO A 313 -5.44 15.73 5.67
N ILE A 314 -4.22 15.58 6.18
CA ILE A 314 -3.29 14.57 5.64
C ILE A 314 -3.82 13.19 6.01
N GLY A 315 -3.96 12.32 5.01
CA GLY A 315 -4.52 10.98 5.16
C GLY A 315 -6.02 10.87 4.87
N ASP A 316 -6.70 11.98 4.55
CA ASP A 316 -8.06 11.99 3.99
C ASP A 316 -8.05 12.75 2.66
N PHE A 317 -7.57 12.08 1.63
CA PHE A 317 -7.29 12.70 0.35
C PHE A 317 -8.48 12.67 -0.62
N GLY A 318 -9.43 11.78 -0.41
CA GLY A 318 -10.54 11.57 -1.35
C GLY A 318 -10.04 11.39 -2.78
N LYS A 319 -10.54 12.20 -3.72
CA LYS A 319 -10.14 12.21 -5.14
C LYS A 319 -8.98 13.19 -5.45
N ALA A 320 -8.33 13.78 -4.47
CA ALA A 320 -7.17 14.66 -4.67
C ALA A 320 -5.90 13.80 -4.84
N TYR A 321 -5.80 13.08 -5.97
CA TYR A 321 -4.74 12.10 -6.23
C TYR A 321 -3.36 12.74 -6.33
N ASP A 322 -3.26 13.94 -6.87
CA ASP A 322 -2.06 14.75 -6.93
C ASP A 322 -1.56 15.16 -5.53
N TYR A 323 -2.49 15.57 -4.66
CA TYR A 323 -2.16 15.88 -3.27
C TYR A 323 -1.70 14.64 -2.50
N ARG A 324 -2.38 13.50 -2.67
CA ARG A 324 -2.00 12.22 -2.07
C ARG A 324 -0.60 11.77 -2.49
N ALA A 325 -0.23 12.00 -3.76
CA ALA A 325 1.10 11.67 -4.26
C ALA A 325 2.19 12.65 -3.77
N ALA A 326 1.82 13.89 -3.40
CA ALA A 326 2.74 14.96 -3.06
C ALA A 326 3.08 15.07 -1.56
N VAL A 327 2.30 14.43 -0.68
CA VAL A 327 2.46 14.48 0.79
C VAL A 327 2.59 13.11 1.42
#